data_27f36f9d80ce3b86d18bea03a1627fb0
#
_entry.id   27f36f9d80ce3b86d18bea03a1627fb0
#
_cell.length_a   1.000
_cell.length_b   1.000
_cell.length_c   1.000
_cell.angle_alpha   90.00
_cell.angle_beta   90.00
_cell.angle_gamma   90.00
#
_symmetry.space_group_name_H-M   'P 1'
#
loop_
_entity.id
_entity.type
_entity.pdbx_description
1 polymer ?
#
loop_
_entity_poly.entity_id
_entity_poly.type
_entity_poly.pdbx_seq_one_letter_code
_entity_poly.pdbx_strand_id
1 'polypeptide(L)'
;MRLFHVSEESDIKVFEPRLPTRKDLNPNIGLVWAIDEARLPNFLTPRDCPRVAYHVGSQTNEADKNRFFASSGISHAIVIESGWYQTIINTTIYLYEFHTDDFV
;
A
#
# COMPACT_ATOMS: atom_id res chain seq x y z
N MET A 1 -14.43 8.52 1.34
CA MET A 1 -13.27 7.60 1.22
C MET A 1 -12.21 8.25 0.35
N ARG A 2 -10.97 8.20 0.78
CA ARG A 2 -9.85 8.72 0.00
C ARG A 2 -9.17 7.58 -0.75
N LEU A 3 -8.78 7.83 -2.01
CA LEU A 3 -8.14 6.83 -2.87
C LEU A 3 -6.78 7.35 -3.34
N PHE A 4 -5.78 6.48 -3.35
CA PHE A 4 -4.40 6.82 -3.62
C PHE A 4 -3.74 5.88 -4.62
N HIS A 5 -2.69 6.40 -5.25
CA HIS A 5 -1.70 5.62 -5.98
C HIS A 5 -0.32 5.87 -5.36
N VAL A 6 0.45 4.81 -5.17
CA VAL A 6 1.81 4.88 -4.63
C VAL A 6 2.79 4.50 -5.73
N SER A 7 3.81 5.33 -5.95
CA SER A 7 4.81 5.09 -7.00
C SER A 7 6.16 5.66 -6.60
N GLU A 8 7.23 5.06 -7.11
CA GLU A 8 8.58 5.63 -7.04
C GLU A 8 8.79 6.68 -8.14
N GLU A 9 7.86 6.79 -9.06
CA GLU A 9 7.92 7.73 -10.19
C GLU A 9 7.28 9.06 -9.81
N SER A 10 8.01 10.18 -10.01
CA SER A 10 7.51 11.53 -9.78
C SER A 10 6.76 12.05 -11.01
N ASP A 11 5.95 13.10 -10.81
CA ASP A 11 5.27 13.84 -11.89
C ASP A 11 4.35 13.01 -12.79
N ILE A 12 3.72 11.98 -12.27
CA ILE A 12 2.67 11.29 -13.03
C ILE A 12 1.46 12.21 -13.13
N LYS A 13 1.13 12.62 -14.33
CA LYS A 13 0.03 13.56 -14.59
C LYS A 13 -1.24 12.87 -15.08
N VAL A 14 -1.09 11.70 -15.70
CA VAL A 14 -2.19 10.92 -16.26
C VAL A 14 -2.01 9.47 -15.89
N PHE A 15 -3.08 8.84 -15.41
CA PHE A 15 -3.12 7.40 -15.13
C PHE A 15 -3.94 6.74 -16.22
N GLU A 16 -3.26 6.02 -17.11
CA GLU A 16 -3.90 5.32 -18.21
C GLU A 16 -4.35 3.94 -17.74
N PRO A 17 -5.59 3.53 -18.08
CA PRO A 17 -6.05 2.17 -17.78
C PRO A 17 -5.15 1.13 -18.46
N ARG A 18 -4.78 0.10 -17.70
CA ARG A 18 -3.94 -0.99 -18.18
C ARG A 18 -4.71 -2.30 -18.12
N LEU A 19 -4.47 -3.17 -19.08
CA LEU A 19 -5.08 -4.49 -19.09
C LEU A 19 -4.53 -5.31 -17.91
N PRO A 20 -5.42 -5.99 -17.16
CA PRO A 20 -4.99 -6.75 -16.00
C PRO A 20 -4.22 -8.02 -16.41
N THR A 21 -3.25 -8.40 -15.57
CA THR A 21 -2.53 -9.67 -15.71
C THR A 21 -3.15 -10.77 -14.85
N ARG A 22 -4.01 -10.41 -13.90
CA ARG A 22 -4.70 -11.37 -13.04
C ARG A 22 -5.76 -12.15 -13.82
N LYS A 23 -5.84 -13.45 -13.56
CA LYS A 23 -6.74 -14.36 -14.30
C LYS A 23 -8.21 -14.21 -13.89
N ASP A 24 -8.47 -13.67 -12.69
CA ASP A 24 -9.83 -13.47 -12.19
C ASP A 24 -10.49 -12.18 -12.71
N LEU A 25 -9.78 -11.41 -13.54
CA LEU A 25 -10.28 -10.17 -14.11
C LEU A 25 -10.48 -10.30 -15.62
N ASN A 26 -11.41 -9.50 -16.17
CA ASN A 26 -11.63 -9.47 -17.60
C ASN A 26 -10.39 -8.90 -18.32
N PRO A 27 -9.69 -9.68 -19.16
CA PRO A 27 -8.45 -9.25 -19.81
C PRO A 27 -8.65 -8.16 -20.86
N ASN A 28 -9.90 -7.86 -21.24
CA ASN A 28 -10.22 -6.88 -22.29
C ASN A 28 -10.60 -5.51 -21.72
N ILE A 29 -10.65 -5.37 -20.39
CA ILE A 29 -11.02 -4.11 -19.73
C ILE A 29 -9.77 -3.52 -19.06
N GLY A 30 -9.39 -2.30 -19.50
CA GLY A 30 -8.30 -1.55 -18.87
C GLY A 30 -8.71 -1.04 -17.48
N LEU A 31 -7.77 -1.12 -16.54
CA LEU A 31 -8.00 -0.73 -15.15
C LEU A 31 -6.98 0.29 -14.68
N VAL A 32 -7.44 1.21 -13.83
CA VAL A 32 -6.58 2.05 -12.98
C VAL A 32 -6.79 1.58 -11.55
N TRP A 33 -5.70 1.18 -10.91
CA TRP A 33 -5.74 0.68 -9.53
C TRP A 33 -5.59 1.83 -8.54
N ALA A 34 -6.43 1.81 -7.52
CA ALA A 34 -6.36 2.76 -6.42
C ALA A 34 -6.42 2.03 -5.08
N ILE A 35 -5.78 2.64 -4.08
CA ILE A 35 -5.67 2.09 -2.72
C ILE A 35 -6.44 2.99 -1.79
N ASP A 36 -7.30 2.42 -0.93
CA ASP A 36 -7.99 3.21 0.09
C ASP A 36 -7.03 3.63 1.22
N GLU A 37 -7.43 4.63 1.98
CA GLU A 37 -6.59 5.19 3.05
C GLU A 37 -6.24 4.15 4.12
N ALA A 38 -7.15 3.25 4.45
CA ALA A 38 -6.93 2.24 5.49
C ALA A 38 -5.84 1.24 5.10
N ARG A 39 -5.71 0.92 3.81
CA ARG A 39 -4.73 -0.04 3.29
C ARG A 39 -3.43 0.61 2.84
N LEU A 40 -3.42 1.93 2.72
CA LEU A 40 -2.27 2.68 2.22
C LEU A 40 -0.94 2.32 2.89
N PRO A 41 -0.86 2.18 4.23
CA PRO A 41 0.41 1.85 4.88
C PRO A 41 1.06 0.56 4.37
N ASN A 42 0.28 -0.40 3.90
CA ASN A 42 0.79 -1.69 3.41
C ASN A 42 1.59 -1.57 2.11
N PHE A 43 1.50 -0.43 1.43
CA PHE A 43 2.12 -0.19 0.12
C PHE A 43 3.25 0.84 0.17
N LEU A 44 3.62 1.33 1.35
CA LEU A 44 4.67 2.34 1.52
C LEU A 44 6.06 1.70 1.59
N THR A 45 6.36 0.84 0.62
CA THR A 45 7.64 0.15 0.47
C THR A 45 8.11 0.23 -0.97
N PRO A 46 9.41 0.03 -1.24
CA PRO A 46 9.92 -0.03 -2.60
C PRO A 46 9.21 -1.12 -3.42
N ARG A 47 9.19 -0.93 -4.73
CA ARG A 47 8.63 -1.92 -5.65
C ARG A 47 9.32 -3.27 -5.48
N ASP A 48 8.55 -4.33 -5.54
CA ASP A 48 9.00 -5.72 -5.41
C ASP A 48 9.59 -6.08 -4.04
N CYS A 49 9.52 -5.20 -3.05
CA CYS A 49 9.98 -5.48 -1.70
C CYS A 49 9.08 -6.54 -1.05
N PRO A 50 9.62 -7.72 -0.72
CA PRO A 50 8.87 -8.73 0.02
C PRO A 50 8.54 -8.20 1.42
N ARG A 51 7.28 -8.33 1.84
CA ARG A 51 6.84 -7.81 3.13
C ARG A 51 5.67 -8.58 3.69
N VAL A 52 5.56 -8.55 5.00
CA VAL A 52 4.36 -8.97 5.73
C VAL A 52 3.80 -7.72 6.41
N ALA A 53 2.55 -7.41 6.13
CA ALA A 53 1.86 -6.25 6.69
C ALA A 53 0.73 -6.71 7.62
N TYR A 54 0.61 -6.07 8.78
CA TYR A 54 -0.49 -6.33 9.70
C TYR A 54 -0.92 -5.04 10.41
N HIS A 55 -2.14 -5.04 10.92
CA HIS A 55 -2.72 -3.86 11.58
C HIS A 55 -3.57 -4.27 12.77
N VAL A 56 -3.81 -3.31 13.68
CA VAL A 56 -4.72 -3.50 14.79
C VAL A 56 -6.16 -3.53 14.28
N GLY A 57 -6.86 -4.61 14.55
CA GLY A 57 -8.28 -4.76 14.22
C GLY A 57 -9.17 -4.66 15.45
N SER A 58 -10.49 -4.64 15.24
CA SER A 58 -11.46 -4.56 16.32
C SER A 58 -11.41 -5.76 17.28
N GLN A 59 -10.89 -6.90 16.83
CA GLN A 59 -10.76 -8.12 17.62
C GLN A 59 -9.35 -8.39 18.12
N THR A 60 -8.42 -7.48 17.89
CA THR A 60 -7.05 -7.62 18.37
C THR A 60 -7.03 -7.43 19.89
N ASN A 61 -6.56 -8.45 20.63
CA ASN A 61 -6.48 -8.38 22.09
C ASN A 61 -5.21 -7.65 22.57
N GLU A 62 -5.16 -7.31 23.87
CA GLU A 62 -4.03 -6.56 24.43
C GLU A 62 -2.70 -7.34 24.37
N ALA A 63 -2.74 -8.66 24.53
CA ALA A 63 -1.54 -9.48 24.45
C ALA A 63 -0.92 -9.42 23.06
N ASP A 64 -1.74 -9.48 22.00
CA ASP A 64 -1.28 -9.38 20.62
C ASP A 64 -0.80 -7.96 20.29
N LYS A 65 -1.48 -6.93 20.81
CA LYS A 65 -1.01 -5.54 20.64
C LYS A 65 0.38 -5.35 21.22
N ASN A 66 0.62 -5.88 22.42
CA ASN A 66 1.92 -5.78 23.08
C ASN A 66 3.01 -6.59 22.39
N ARG A 67 2.64 -7.72 21.77
CA ARG A 67 3.57 -8.63 21.11
C ARG A 67 4.00 -8.13 19.73
N PHE A 68 3.06 -7.62 18.92
CA PHE A 68 3.28 -7.31 17.51
C PHE A 68 3.43 -5.82 17.22
N PHE A 69 3.12 -4.96 18.16
CA PHE A 69 3.22 -3.51 17.98
C PHE A 69 4.12 -2.91 19.05
N ALA A 70 5.12 -2.15 18.63
CA ALA A 70 6.19 -1.66 19.52
C ALA A 70 5.69 -0.64 20.56
N SER A 71 4.58 0.03 20.30
CA SER A 71 3.97 0.98 21.25
C SER A 71 2.47 1.04 21.05
N SER A 72 1.76 1.60 22.04
CA SER A 72 0.30 1.72 22.00
C SER A 72 -0.22 2.67 20.91
N GLY A 73 0.64 3.55 20.39
CA GLY A 73 0.27 4.48 19.31
C GLY A 73 0.41 3.90 17.91
N ILE A 74 0.95 2.70 17.78
CA ILE A 74 1.18 2.07 16.48
C ILE A 74 -0.04 1.23 16.10
N SER A 75 -0.63 1.51 14.93
CA SER A 75 -1.79 0.78 14.40
C SER A 75 -1.44 -0.18 13.27
N HIS A 76 -0.32 0.05 12.59
CA HIS A 76 0.14 -0.75 11.45
C HIS A 76 1.60 -1.11 11.61
N ALA A 77 1.98 -2.27 11.11
CA ALA A 77 3.37 -2.71 11.09
C ALA A 77 3.66 -3.46 9.79
N ILE A 78 4.85 -3.26 9.27
CA ILE A 78 5.35 -3.94 8.08
C ILE A 78 6.67 -4.61 8.46
N VAL A 79 6.76 -5.91 8.19
CA VAL A 79 7.98 -6.69 8.45
C VAL A 79 8.66 -6.95 7.11
N ILE A 80 9.93 -6.62 7.03
CA ILE A 80 10.76 -6.79 5.84
C ILE A 80 12.03 -7.58 6.19
N GLU A 81 12.69 -8.11 5.16
CA GLU A 81 14.02 -8.67 5.33
C GLU A 81 15.04 -7.55 5.56
N SER A 82 16.00 -7.79 6.46
CA SER A 82 17.03 -6.77 6.81
C SER A 82 17.85 -6.31 5.61
N GLY A 83 18.02 -7.15 4.59
CA GLY A 83 18.72 -6.79 3.36
C GLY A 83 18.05 -5.67 2.57
N TRP A 84 16.77 -5.39 2.81
CA TRP A 84 16.04 -4.32 2.16
C TRP A 84 16.13 -2.98 2.87
N TYR A 85 16.72 -2.93 4.07
CA TYR A 85 16.74 -1.71 4.89
C TYR A 85 17.38 -0.52 4.15
N GLN A 86 18.53 -0.71 3.54
CA GLN A 86 19.23 0.37 2.80
C GLN A 86 18.42 0.83 1.59
N THR A 87 17.79 -0.08 0.88
CA THR A 87 16.93 0.25 -0.25
C THR A 87 15.75 1.11 0.21
N ILE A 88 15.12 0.75 1.32
CA ILE A 88 13.96 1.48 1.86
C ILE A 88 14.35 2.91 2.24
N ILE A 89 15.42 3.11 2.99
CA ILE A 89 15.82 4.46 3.43
C ILE A 89 16.31 5.34 2.30
N ASN A 90 16.72 4.76 1.17
CA ASN A 90 17.19 5.49 -0.01
C ASN A 90 16.11 5.64 -1.09
N THR A 91 14.92 5.09 -0.89
CA THR A 91 13.83 5.15 -1.86
C THR A 91 12.89 6.29 -1.53
N THR A 92 12.56 7.10 -2.53
CA THR A 92 11.51 8.13 -2.43
C THR A 92 10.22 7.57 -3.03
N ILE A 93 9.14 7.68 -2.27
CA ILE A 93 7.82 7.22 -2.69
C ILE A 93 6.92 8.44 -2.83
N TYR A 94 6.19 8.49 -3.94
CA TYR A 94 5.25 9.56 -4.26
C TYR A 94 3.82 9.06 -4.09
N LEU A 95 3.03 9.89 -3.45
CA LEU A 95 1.63 9.60 -3.14
C LEU A 95 0.75 10.48 -4.03
N TYR A 96 -0.11 9.85 -4.81
CA TYR A 96 -1.07 10.54 -5.67
C TYR A 96 -2.47 10.30 -5.14
N GLU A 97 -3.21 11.36 -4.88
CA GLU A 97 -4.60 11.26 -4.45
C GLU A 97 -5.53 11.46 -5.63
N PHE A 98 -6.51 10.54 -5.77
CA PHE A 98 -7.50 10.60 -6.84
C PHE A 98 -8.79 11.29 -6.36
N HIS A 99 -9.52 11.87 -7.32
CA HIS A 99 -10.92 12.23 -7.10
C HIS A 99 -11.77 10.96 -7.06
N THR A 100 -12.52 10.76 -5.99
CA THR A 100 -13.31 9.53 -5.82
C THR A 100 -14.44 9.40 -6.83
N ASP A 101 -14.90 10.51 -7.40
CA ASP A 101 -15.95 10.53 -8.42
C ASP A 101 -15.53 9.82 -9.73
N ASP A 102 -14.24 9.67 -9.97
CA ASP A 102 -13.71 9.01 -11.15
C ASP A 102 -13.71 7.47 -11.05
N PHE A 103 -14.09 6.94 -9.88
CA PHE A 103 -14.09 5.49 -9.59
C PHE A 103 -15.49 4.96 -9.32
N VAL A 104 -15.74 3.78 -9.78
CA VAL A 104 -17.00 3.06 -9.57
C VAL A 104 -16.89 2.00 -8.50
#